data_ab2a5f27ef84f8fdf4b53cf6f531de7b
#
_entry.id   ab2a5f27ef84f8fdf4b53cf6f531de7b
#
_cell.length_a   1.000
_cell.length_b   1.000
_cell.length_c   1.000
_cell.angle_alpha   90.00
_cell.angle_beta   90.00
_cell.angle_gamma   90.00
#
_symmetry.space_group_name_H-M   'P 1'
#
loop_
_entity.id
_entity.type
_entity.pdbx_description
1 polymer ?
#
loop_
_entity_poly.entity_id
_entity_poly.type
_entity_poly.pdbx_seq_one_letter_code
_entity_poly.pdbx_strand_id
1 'polypeptide(L)'
;MKKLLLFLCFLFIRQAIYPVYFKHLGMSDGLSQVSVMSIYQDQLGRMWFGTREGVSIYDGERMRVYKGWENLDPESSINVLLGHECDHLVGNRQGDIFFRACDSLVRYDIREEKFYVVGSYKAKTVTSSDGDVWTGYGNMICRYDDKGDSLQLCIKENIPDISCLQIAKKKIWIGT
;
A
#
# COMPACT_ATOMS: atom_id res chain seq x y z
N MET A 1 41.63 -29.57 26.16
CA MET A 1 40.40 -28.83 26.39
C MET A 1 40.44 -27.38 25.85
N LYS A 2 41.42 -26.55 26.16
CA LYS A 2 41.50 -25.14 25.64
C LYS A 2 41.51 -24.99 24.12
N LYS A 3 42.21 -25.90 23.39
CA LYS A 3 42.26 -25.88 21.93
C LYS A 3 40.92 -26.27 21.26
N LEU A 4 40.15 -27.16 21.88
CA LEU A 4 38.83 -27.56 21.43
C LEU A 4 37.81 -26.43 21.63
N LEU A 5 37.90 -25.71 22.74
CA LEU A 5 37.06 -24.55 23.03
C LEU A 5 37.28 -23.41 22.04
N LEU A 6 38.54 -23.16 21.67
CA LEU A 6 38.92 -22.17 20.65
C LEU A 6 38.39 -22.53 19.27
N PHE A 7 38.41 -23.81 18.90
CA PHE A 7 37.87 -24.30 17.65
C PHE A 7 36.34 -24.18 17.59
N LEU A 8 35.66 -24.48 18.72
CA LEU A 8 34.22 -24.26 18.85
C LEU A 8 33.87 -22.76 18.74
N CYS A 9 34.59 -21.87 19.39
CA CYS A 9 34.39 -20.42 19.24
C CYS A 9 34.56 -19.95 17.79
N PHE A 10 35.53 -20.49 17.05
CA PHE A 10 35.72 -20.16 15.64
C PHE A 10 34.59 -20.66 14.73
N LEU A 11 33.92 -21.76 15.09
CA LEU A 11 32.76 -22.28 14.38
C LEU A 11 31.50 -21.41 14.58
N PHE A 12 31.37 -20.78 15.74
CA PHE A 12 30.24 -19.87 16.04
C PHE A 12 30.41 -18.45 15.48
N ILE A 13 31.62 -18.04 15.10
CA ILE A 13 31.91 -16.72 14.49
C ILE A 13 31.54 -16.67 13.01
N ARG A 14 31.16 -17.77 12.39
CA ARG A 14 30.52 -17.76 11.08
C ARG A 14 29.03 -17.34 11.16
N GLN A 15 28.72 -16.29 11.88
CA GLN A 15 27.53 -15.52 11.55
C GLN A 15 27.83 -14.88 10.18
N ALA A 16 27.21 -15.43 9.17
CA ALA A 16 27.30 -14.90 7.84
C ALA A 16 26.85 -13.45 7.89
N ILE A 17 27.81 -12.54 7.79
CA ILE A 17 27.52 -11.13 7.51
C ILE A 17 26.98 -11.18 6.08
N TYR A 18 25.64 -11.27 5.95
CA TYR A 18 25.01 -11.10 4.65
C TYR A 18 25.21 -9.65 4.24
N PRO A 19 25.96 -9.36 3.18
CA PRO A 19 26.07 -7.98 2.72
C PRO A 19 24.65 -7.50 2.35
N VAL A 20 24.27 -6.38 2.90
CA VAL A 20 23.02 -5.72 2.49
C VAL A 20 23.22 -5.28 1.05
N TYR A 21 22.46 -5.89 0.16
CA TYR A 21 22.51 -5.55 -1.26
C TYR A 21 21.38 -4.54 -1.57
N PHE A 22 21.77 -3.38 -2.07
CA PHE A 22 20.84 -2.37 -2.51
C PHE A 22 20.64 -2.47 -4.03
N LYS A 23 19.39 -2.61 -4.46
CA LYS A 23 19.01 -2.47 -5.86
C LYS A 23 18.31 -1.13 -6.04
N HIS A 24 18.84 -0.30 -6.91
CA HIS A 24 18.18 0.94 -7.31
C HIS A 24 17.16 0.61 -8.39
N LEU A 25 15.93 1.11 -8.22
CA LEU A 25 14.86 1.03 -9.22
C LEU A 25 14.49 2.45 -9.64
N GLY A 26 14.58 2.73 -10.93
CA GLY A 26 14.30 4.04 -11.50
C GLY A 26 13.41 3.95 -12.74
N MET A 27 13.27 5.07 -13.43
CA MET A 27 12.49 5.13 -14.67
C MET A 27 13.10 4.26 -15.77
N SER A 28 14.43 4.07 -15.78
CA SER A 28 15.10 3.12 -16.69
C SER A 28 14.72 1.67 -16.46
N ASP A 29 14.27 1.34 -15.25
CA ASP A 29 13.77 0.01 -14.89
C ASP A 29 12.25 -0.11 -15.07
N GLY A 30 11.61 0.95 -15.56
CA GLY A 30 10.19 0.99 -15.86
C GLY A 30 9.31 1.62 -14.79
N LEU A 31 9.89 2.27 -13.75
CA LEU A 31 9.09 2.98 -12.75
C LEU A 31 8.29 4.12 -13.41
N SER A 32 7.02 4.28 -13.04
CA SER A 32 6.13 5.28 -13.63
C SER A 32 6.61 6.71 -13.46
N GLN A 33 7.18 7.00 -12.27
CA GLN A 33 7.71 8.33 -11.94
C GLN A 33 8.66 8.21 -10.72
N VAL A 34 9.66 9.06 -10.64
CA VAL A 34 10.71 8.98 -9.58
C VAL A 34 10.22 9.33 -8.19
N SER A 35 9.14 10.11 -8.07
CA SER A 35 8.56 10.46 -6.77
C SER A 35 7.64 9.35 -6.28
N VAL A 36 8.21 8.43 -5.52
CA VAL A 36 7.46 7.35 -4.87
C VAL A 36 6.86 7.89 -3.57
N MET A 37 5.54 7.83 -3.47
CA MET A 37 4.76 8.34 -2.33
C MET A 37 4.44 7.24 -1.32
N SER A 38 4.34 6.00 -1.78
CA SER A 38 4.00 4.84 -0.95
C SER A 38 4.59 3.56 -1.53
N ILE A 39 5.01 2.65 -0.66
CA ILE A 39 5.54 1.34 -1.03
C ILE A 39 4.81 0.28 -0.22
N TYR A 40 4.43 -0.81 -0.89
CA TYR A 40 3.77 -1.93 -0.26
C TYR A 40 4.24 -3.25 -0.89
N GLN A 41 4.45 -4.29 -0.09
CA GLN A 41 4.70 -5.64 -0.58
C GLN A 41 3.44 -6.49 -0.44
N ASP A 42 2.94 -7.03 -1.55
CA ASP A 42 1.75 -7.87 -1.54
C ASP A 42 2.05 -9.31 -1.08
N GLN A 43 1.00 -10.10 -0.91
CA GLN A 43 1.09 -11.50 -0.45
C GLN A 43 1.80 -12.42 -1.46
N LEU A 44 1.94 -12.01 -2.71
CA LEU A 44 2.70 -12.72 -3.75
C LEU A 44 4.17 -12.29 -3.79
N GLY A 45 4.59 -11.39 -2.89
CA GLY A 45 5.95 -10.86 -2.82
C GLY A 45 6.24 -9.75 -3.83
N ARG A 46 5.26 -9.29 -4.62
CA ARG A 46 5.44 -8.18 -5.55
C ARG A 46 5.50 -6.86 -4.79
N MET A 47 6.35 -5.95 -5.28
CA MET A 47 6.49 -4.61 -4.73
C MET A 47 5.61 -3.64 -5.49
N TRP A 48 4.79 -2.91 -4.77
CA TRP A 48 3.90 -1.88 -5.28
C TRP A 48 4.48 -0.51 -4.95
N PHE A 49 4.53 0.36 -5.94
CA PHE A 49 5.00 1.73 -5.81
C PHE A 49 3.88 2.68 -6.24
N GLY A 50 3.31 3.36 -5.27
CA GLY A 50 2.42 4.50 -5.55
C GLY A 50 3.27 5.72 -5.85
N THR A 51 3.03 6.35 -6.98
CA THR A 51 3.82 7.50 -7.46
C THR A 51 2.92 8.70 -7.71
N ARG A 52 3.52 9.82 -8.09
CA ARG A 52 2.74 11.00 -8.55
C ARG A 52 2.04 10.79 -9.88
N GLU A 53 2.37 9.74 -10.61
CA GLU A 53 1.78 9.42 -11.92
C GLU A 53 1.42 7.93 -11.97
N GLY A 54 0.48 7.51 -11.11
CA GLY A 54 -0.05 6.17 -11.10
C GLY A 54 0.69 5.19 -10.20
N VAL A 55 0.53 3.91 -10.51
CA VAL A 55 1.05 2.78 -9.74
C VAL A 55 1.96 1.92 -10.59
N SER A 56 3.09 1.51 -10.01
CA SER A 56 4.00 0.54 -10.60
C SER A 56 4.07 -0.71 -9.76
N ILE A 57 4.08 -1.89 -10.40
CA ILE A 57 4.14 -3.19 -9.75
C ILE A 57 5.38 -3.93 -10.24
N TYR A 58 6.29 -4.26 -9.32
CA TYR A 58 7.52 -4.98 -9.61
C TYR A 58 7.45 -6.41 -9.07
N ASP A 59 7.62 -7.41 -9.93
CA ASP A 59 7.55 -8.84 -9.57
C ASP A 59 8.92 -9.48 -9.26
N GLY A 60 9.98 -8.69 -9.25
CA GLY A 60 11.36 -9.13 -9.09
C GLY A 60 12.16 -9.07 -10.38
N GLU A 61 11.50 -9.14 -11.53
CA GLU A 61 12.12 -9.11 -12.85
C GLU A 61 11.60 -7.94 -13.70
N ARG A 62 10.28 -7.74 -13.73
CA ARG A 62 9.60 -6.79 -14.60
C ARG A 62 8.79 -5.77 -13.83
N MET A 63 8.69 -4.59 -14.40
CA MET A 63 7.83 -3.53 -13.91
C MET A 63 6.58 -3.43 -14.79
N ARG A 64 5.39 -3.57 -14.19
CA ARG A 64 4.11 -3.22 -14.82
C ARG A 64 3.70 -1.84 -14.33
N VAL A 65 3.29 -0.98 -15.27
CA VAL A 65 2.93 0.40 -14.96
C VAL A 65 1.47 0.64 -15.32
N TYR A 66 0.75 1.28 -14.42
CA TYR A 66 -0.62 1.73 -14.61
C TYR A 66 -0.67 3.25 -14.46
N LYS A 67 -0.63 3.92 -15.61
CA LYS A 67 -0.81 5.37 -15.78
C LYS A 67 -2.10 5.58 -16.54
N GLY A 68 -3.04 6.26 -15.99
CA GLY A 68 -4.39 6.59 -16.45
C GLY A 68 -4.88 6.27 -17.87
N TRP A 69 -4.05 6.27 -18.89
CA TRP A 69 -4.52 6.17 -20.29
C TRP A 69 -4.12 4.88 -21.02
N GLU A 70 -3.08 4.19 -20.56
CA GLU A 70 -2.39 3.26 -21.46
C GLU A 70 -2.88 1.82 -21.41
N ASN A 71 -3.57 1.38 -20.35
CA ASN A 71 -3.87 -0.05 -20.16
C ASN A 71 -5.25 -0.36 -19.57
N LEU A 72 -6.18 0.58 -19.58
CA LEU A 72 -7.47 0.42 -18.91
C LEU A 72 -8.61 0.65 -19.91
N ASP A 73 -9.75 0.00 -19.64
CA ASP A 73 -11.00 0.19 -20.38
C ASP A 73 -11.30 1.67 -20.54
N PRO A 74 -11.44 2.19 -21.78
CA PRO A 74 -11.67 3.62 -22.05
C PRO A 74 -12.90 4.20 -21.36
N GLU A 75 -13.86 3.35 -20.97
CA GLU A 75 -15.09 3.76 -20.28
C GLU A 75 -14.94 3.80 -18.76
N SER A 76 -13.81 3.38 -18.22
CA SER A 76 -13.59 3.32 -16.77
C SER A 76 -13.13 4.67 -16.22
N SER A 77 -13.88 5.21 -15.25
CA SER A 77 -13.50 6.41 -14.48
C SER A 77 -12.16 6.28 -13.74
N ILE A 78 -11.66 5.07 -13.61
CA ILE A 78 -10.38 4.73 -12.97
C ILE A 78 -9.18 5.27 -13.76
N ASN A 79 -9.31 5.40 -15.09
CA ASN A 79 -8.24 5.92 -15.94
C ASN A 79 -7.80 7.32 -15.51
N VAL A 80 -8.76 8.17 -15.17
CA VAL A 80 -8.48 9.53 -14.69
C VAL A 80 -7.75 9.50 -13.34
N LEU A 81 -8.15 8.60 -12.45
CA LEU A 81 -7.57 8.51 -11.12
C LEU A 81 -6.12 8.04 -11.13
N LEU A 82 -5.79 7.05 -11.95
CA LEU A 82 -4.43 6.53 -12.06
C LEU A 82 -3.45 7.47 -12.79
N GLY A 83 -3.93 8.51 -13.45
CA GLY A 83 -3.10 9.58 -14.01
C GLY A 83 -2.60 10.59 -12.98
N HIS A 84 -2.92 10.39 -11.71
CA HIS A 84 -2.60 11.30 -10.61
C HIS A 84 -1.79 10.61 -9.52
N GLU A 85 -1.52 11.38 -8.45
CA GLU A 85 -0.82 10.89 -7.28
C GLU A 85 -1.56 9.71 -6.63
N CYS A 86 -0.84 8.59 -6.49
CA CYS A 86 -1.26 7.38 -5.81
C CYS A 86 -0.41 7.16 -4.56
N ASP A 87 -1.06 7.05 -3.41
CA ASP A 87 -0.38 6.89 -2.13
C ASP A 87 -1.17 5.97 -1.16
N HIS A 88 -0.68 5.80 0.07
CA HIS A 88 -1.32 5.01 1.12
C HIS A 88 -1.66 3.57 0.68
N LEU A 89 -0.73 2.90 -0.01
CA LEU A 89 -0.90 1.51 -0.42
C LEU A 89 -0.99 0.58 0.79
N VAL A 90 -2.06 -0.20 0.88
CA VAL A 90 -2.28 -1.21 1.92
C VAL A 90 -2.99 -2.43 1.35
N GLY A 91 -2.82 -3.59 1.97
CA GLY A 91 -3.53 -4.81 1.60
C GLY A 91 -4.62 -5.19 2.59
N ASN A 92 -5.65 -5.88 2.11
CA ASN A 92 -6.64 -6.55 2.93
C ASN A 92 -6.26 -8.04 3.17
N ARG A 93 -7.14 -8.77 3.88
CA ARG A 93 -6.94 -10.19 4.17
C ARG A 93 -6.99 -11.09 2.92
N GLN A 94 -7.73 -10.69 1.90
CA GLN A 94 -7.87 -11.43 0.64
C GLN A 94 -6.67 -11.20 -0.30
N GLY A 95 -5.82 -10.23 0.00
CA GLY A 95 -4.69 -9.85 -0.82
C GLY A 95 -4.99 -8.71 -1.80
N ASP A 96 -6.21 -8.18 -1.82
CA ASP A 96 -6.52 -6.99 -2.61
C ASP A 96 -5.73 -5.79 -2.10
N ILE A 97 -5.35 -4.92 -3.00
CA ILE A 97 -4.58 -3.72 -2.68
C ILE A 97 -5.49 -2.51 -2.74
N PHE A 98 -5.48 -1.74 -1.66
CA PHE A 98 -6.20 -0.47 -1.57
C PHE A 98 -5.21 0.67 -1.52
N PHE A 99 -5.58 1.77 -2.15
CA PHE A 99 -4.77 2.98 -2.13
C PHE A 99 -5.61 4.21 -2.43
N ARG A 100 -5.07 5.36 -2.09
CA ARG A 100 -5.67 6.63 -2.48
C ARG A 100 -5.14 7.05 -3.85
N ALA A 101 -6.04 7.41 -4.76
CA ALA A 101 -5.73 8.06 -6.02
C ALA A 101 -6.50 9.39 -6.08
N CYS A 102 -5.82 10.51 -6.09
CA CYS A 102 -6.41 11.82 -5.77
C CYS A 102 -7.09 11.77 -4.39
N ASP A 103 -8.40 12.01 -4.35
CA ASP A 103 -9.25 11.94 -3.16
C ASP A 103 -10.12 10.66 -3.12
N SER A 104 -9.88 9.72 -4.02
CA SER A 104 -10.70 8.51 -4.15
C SER A 104 -9.98 7.29 -3.60
N LEU A 105 -10.74 6.39 -2.98
CA LEU A 105 -10.23 5.07 -2.63
C LEU A 105 -10.36 4.15 -3.83
N VAL A 106 -9.26 3.54 -4.20
CA VAL A 106 -9.17 2.55 -5.28
C VAL A 106 -8.82 1.19 -4.68
N ARG A 107 -9.49 0.14 -5.15
CA ARG A 107 -9.18 -1.26 -4.88
C ARG A 107 -8.67 -1.92 -6.15
N TYR A 108 -7.55 -2.60 -6.06
CA TYR A 108 -7.13 -3.57 -7.06
C TYR A 108 -7.52 -4.96 -6.57
N ASP A 109 -8.41 -5.60 -7.31
CA ASP A 109 -8.77 -6.99 -7.08
C ASP A 109 -7.66 -7.89 -7.62
N ILE A 110 -7.00 -8.65 -6.73
CA ILE A 110 -5.85 -9.46 -7.09
C ILE A 110 -6.19 -10.67 -7.96
N ARG A 111 -7.45 -11.12 -7.94
CA ARG A 111 -7.92 -12.30 -8.69
C ARG A 111 -8.34 -11.92 -10.10
N GLU A 112 -9.02 -10.77 -10.22
CA GLU A 112 -9.52 -10.27 -11.50
C GLU A 112 -8.46 -9.42 -12.22
N GLU A 113 -7.41 -9.01 -11.51
CA GLU A 113 -6.39 -8.07 -11.97
C GLU A 113 -7.00 -6.74 -12.48
N LYS A 114 -8.04 -6.26 -11.77
CA LYS A 114 -8.78 -5.05 -12.13
C LYS A 114 -8.83 -4.04 -11.00
N PHE A 115 -8.92 -2.78 -11.39
CA PHE A 115 -9.11 -1.67 -10.46
C PHE A 115 -10.58 -1.30 -10.35
N TYR A 116 -11.00 -0.96 -9.14
CA TYR A 116 -12.34 -0.49 -8.82
C TYR A 116 -12.26 0.77 -7.95
N VAL A 117 -13.11 1.75 -8.23
CA VAL A 117 -13.33 2.85 -7.30
C VAL A 117 -14.26 2.36 -6.20
N VAL A 118 -13.82 2.44 -4.95
CA VAL A 118 -14.55 1.93 -3.79
C VAL A 118 -15.17 3.10 -3.05
N GLY A 119 -16.49 3.18 -3.07
CA GLY A 119 -17.24 4.20 -2.36
C GLY A 119 -17.22 5.59 -3.03
N SER A 120 -18.18 6.41 -2.65
CA SER A 120 -18.37 7.79 -3.16
C SER A 120 -17.71 8.84 -2.25
N TYR A 121 -16.94 8.42 -1.25
CA TYR A 121 -16.35 9.32 -0.26
C TYR A 121 -14.88 9.57 -0.55
N LYS A 122 -14.50 10.81 -0.37
CA LYS A 122 -13.10 11.21 -0.42
C LYS A 122 -12.32 10.45 0.65
N ALA A 123 -11.16 9.90 0.29
CA ALA A 123 -10.24 9.28 1.22
C ALA A 123 -9.05 10.21 1.41
N LYS A 124 -8.80 10.69 2.62
CA LYS A 124 -7.64 11.52 2.93
C LYS A 124 -6.47 10.68 3.46
N THR A 125 -6.78 9.59 4.13
CA THR A 125 -5.82 8.61 4.62
C THR A 125 -6.39 7.21 4.50
N VAL A 126 -5.53 6.23 4.25
CA VAL A 126 -5.87 4.82 4.16
C VAL A 126 -4.90 4.02 5.02
N THR A 127 -5.41 3.09 5.80
CA THR A 127 -4.59 2.18 6.61
C THR A 127 -5.25 0.81 6.67
N SER A 128 -4.49 -0.22 7.05
CA SER A 128 -5.03 -1.56 7.27
C SER A 128 -4.74 -2.06 8.68
N SER A 129 -5.69 -2.80 9.25
CA SER A 129 -5.51 -3.48 10.52
C SER A 129 -6.38 -4.72 10.58
N ASP A 130 -5.81 -5.82 11.06
CA ASP A 130 -6.49 -7.12 11.19
C ASP A 130 -7.14 -7.63 9.88
N GLY A 131 -6.61 -7.17 8.75
CA GLY A 131 -7.10 -7.52 7.41
C GLY A 131 -8.23 -6.65 6.88
N ASP A 132 -8.76 -5.73 7.68
CA ASP A 132 -9.73 -4.71 7.25
C ASP A 132 -9.00 -3.46 6.78
N VAL A 133 -9.58 -2.75 5.82
CA VAL A 133 -9.09 -1.45 5.35
C VAL A 133 -9.91 -0.33 5.97
N TRP A 134 -9.21 0.71 6.42
CA TRP A 134 -9.81 1.86 7.08
C TRP A 134 -9.43 3.14 6.36
N THR A 135 -10.37 4.04 6.23
CA THR A 135 -10.15 5.37 5.65
C THR A 135 -10.70 6.46 6.56
N GLY A 136 -10.10 7.64 6.48
CA GLY A 136 -10.56 8.84 7.17
C GLY A 136 -10.74 10.01 6.23
N TYR A 137 -11.82 10.80 6.43
CA TYR A 137 -12.07 12.05 5.74
C TYR A 137 -12.98 12.96 6.57
N GLY A 138 -12.59 14.20 6.77
CA GLY A 138 -13.33 15.11 7.66
C GLY A 138 -13.42 14.52 9.06
N ASN A 139 -14.61 14.35 9.58
CA ASN A 139 -14.91 13.70 10.85
C ASN A 139 -15.46 12.28 10.68
N MET A 140 -15.29 11.68 9.51
CA MET A 140 -15.78 10.34 9.19
C MET A 140 -14.65 9.33 9.08
N ILE A 141 -14.89 8.14 9.62
CA ILE A 141 -14.04 6.97 9.45
C ILE A 141 -14.88 5.88 8.80
N CYS A 142 -14.37 5.28 7.76
CA CYS A 142 -15.00 4.15 7.09
C CYS A 142 -14.12 2.91 7.26
N ARG A 143 -14.74 1.77 7.53
CA ARG A 143 -14.12 0.45 7.52
C ARG A 143 -14.67 -0.34 6.35
N TYR A 144 -13.82 -0.92 5.57
CA TYR A 144 -14.15 -1.84 4.47
C TYR A 144 -13.78 -3.25 4.91
N ASP A 145 -14.77 -4.13 4.90
CA ASP A 145 -14.59 -5.54 5.21
C ASP A 145 -14.12 -6.35 3.98
N ASP A 146 -14.04 -7.65 4.16
CA ASP A 146 -13.63 -8.61 3.14
C ASP A 146 -14.50 -8.61 1.88
N LYS A 147 -15.73 -8.13 1.97
CA LYS A 147 -16.70 -8.11 0.86
C LYS A 147 -16.72 -6.76 0.14
N GLY A 148 -15.97 -5.78 0.66
CA GLY A 148 -16.01 -4.40 0.18
C GLY A 148 -17.21 -3.62 0.71
N ASP A 149 -17.97 -4.18 1.66
CA ASP A 149 -19.01 -3.46 2.37
C ASP A 149 -18.36 -2.45 3.33
N SER A 150 -18.90 -1.25 3.38
CA SER A 150 -18.36 -0.20 4.23
C SER A 150 -19.23 0.03 5.46
N LEU A 151 -18.60 0.00 6.63
CA LEU A 151 -19.16 0.53 7.86
C LEU A 151 -18.67 1.96 8.07
N GLN A 152 -19.57 2.92 8.13
CA GLN A 152 -19.24 4.30 8.39
C GLN A 152 -19.39 4.63 9.88
N LEU A 153 -18.36 5.23 10.46
CA LEU A 153 -18.35 5.75 11.81
C LEU A 153 -18.20 7.27 11.74
N CYS A 154 -19.24 7.98 12.15
CA CYS A 154 -19.15 9.43 12.29
C CYS A 154 -18.68 9.79 13.69
N ILE A 155 -17.61 10.55 13.80
CA ILE A 155 -17.11 11.06 15.08
C ILE A 155 -17.97 12.26 15.45
N LYS A 156 -18.65 12.16 16.60
CA LYS A 156 -19.56 13.24 17.06
C LYS A 156 -18.87 14.46 17.62
N GLU A 157 -17.58 14.33 17.95
CA GLU A 157 -16.77 15.43 18.45
C GLU A 157 -16.40 16.37 17.29
N ASN A 158 -16.31 17.64 17.57
CA ASN A 158 -15.87 18.64 16.59
C ASN A 158 -14.35 18.60 16.47
N ILE A 159 -13.87 17.57 15.76
CA ILE A 159 -12.45 17.40 15.45
C ILE A 159 -12.12 18.10 14.12
N PRO A 160 -10.92 18.65 13.98
CA PRO A 160 -10.40 19.06 12.68
C PRO A 160 -10.34 17.87 11.71
N ASP A 161 -10.13 18.18 10.45
CA ASP A 161 -9.94 17.18 9.39
C ASP A 161 -8.94 16.10 9.79
N ILE A 162 -9.32 14.82 9.62
CA ILE A 162 -8.44 13.70 9.87
C ILE A 162 -7.28 13.74 8.88
N SER A 163 -6.06 13.89 9.38
CA SER A 163 -4.83 13.91 8.58
C SER A 163 -4.16 12.53 8.51
N CYS A 164 -4.25 11.76 9.57
CA CYS A 164 -3.74 10.39 9.61
C CYS A 164 -4.59 9.49 10.52
N LEU A 165 -4.54 8.20 10.26
CA LEU A 165 -5.31 7.17 10.96
C LEU A 165 -4.43 5.96 11.22
N GLN A 166 -4.45 5.45 12.45
CA GLN A 166 -3.77 4.23 12.83
C GLN A 166 -4.68 3.38 13.71
N ILE A 167 -4.80 2.11 13.38
CA ILE A 167 -5.55 1.15 14.18
C ILE A 167 -4.54 0.21 14.86
N ALA A 168 -4.58 0.14 16.18
CA ALA A 168 -3.73 -0.76 16.94
C ALA A 168 -4.40 -1.22 18.25
N LYS A 169 -4.30 -2.50 18.57
CA LYS A 169 -4.84 -3.08 19.83
C LYS A 169 -6.30 -2.71 20.07
N LYS A 170 -7.15 -2.77 19.04
CA LYS A 170 -8.58 -2.40 19.08
C LYS A 170 -8.85 -0.94 19.44
N LYS A 171 -7.87 -0.07 19.24
CA LYS A 171 -8.01 1.39 19.42
C LYS A 171 -7.76 2.07 18.09
N ILE A 172 -8.51 3.15 17.85
CA ILE A 172 -8.32 4.01 16.69
C ILE A 172 -7.58 5.26 17.17
N TRP A 173 -6.44 5.53 16.56
CA TRP A 173 -5.65 6.72 16.77
C TRP A 173 -5.84 7.65 15.59
N ILE A 174 -6.15 8.90 15.86
CA ILE A 174 -6.49 9.91 14.86
C ILE A 174 -5.53 11.08 15.05
N GLY A 175 -4.86 11.48 13.96
CA GLY A 175 -4.16 12.74 13.86
C GLY A 175 -5.00 13.75 13.09
N THR A 176 -4.98 14.98 13.51
CA THR A 176 -5.74 16.10 12.92
C THR A 176 -4.81 17.23 12.55
#